data_37749e4aefa1ea307b5b0ab5476a25fa
#
_entry.id   37749e4aefa1ea307b5b0ab5476a25fa
#
_cell.length_a   1.000
_cell.length_b   1.000
_cell.length_c   1.000
_cell.angle_alpha   90.00
_cell.angle_beta   90.00
_cell.angle_gamma   90.00
#
_symmetry.space_group_name_H-M   'P 1'
#
loop_
_entity.id
_entity.type
_entity.pdbx_description
1 polymer ?
#
loop_
_entity_poly.entity_id
_entity_poly.type
_entity_poly.pdbx_seq_one_letter_code
_entity_poly.pdbx_strand_id
1 'polypeptide(L)'
;MAKIDLSNISHTYNPKDLEPTYALNPFSMTWENGKRYAILGPSGCGKTTMLNIVSGLIKPTQGRILFDNEDVTSQKTETRNISQVFQFPVIYNTMSVYDNLAFPLKCRDFEKNKIEERVQSVSETLNLSSFLNMPARKLTADQKQLISLGRGLVREDVAAVLMDEPLTAVS
;
A
#
# COMPACT_ATOMS: atom_id res chain seq x y z
N MET A 1 1.96 4.62 -13.12
CA MET A 1 1.51 5.32 -11.90
C MET A 1 0.61 6.47 -12.31
N ALA A 2 -0.24 6.97 -11.40
CA ALA A 2 -1.18 8.05 -11.66
C ALA A 2 -0.76 9.35 -10.98
N LYS A 3 -1.23 10.49 -11.49
CA LYS A 3 -1.28 11.75 -10.74
C LYS A 3 -2.43 11.65 -9.73
N ILE A 4 -2.19 11.98 -8.46
CA ILE A 4 -3.20 11.91 -7.40
C ILE A 4 -3.45 13.31 -6.85
N ASP A 5 -4.68 13.79 -6.99
CA ASP A 5 -5.12 15.06 -6.45
C ASP A 5 -6.03 14.82 -5.24
N LEU A 6 -5.66 15.38 -4.10
CA LEU A 6 -6.43 15.40 -2.86
C LEU A 6 -7.00 16.80 -2.68
N SER A 7 -8.33 16.95 -2.76
CA SER A 7 -8.99 18.26 -2.69
C SER A 7 -9.83 18.35 -1.42
N ASN A 8 -9.41 19.23 -0.50
CA ASN A 8 -10.08 19.51 0.76
C ASN A 8 -10.45 18.24 1.57
N ILE A 9 -9.52 17.29 1.60
CA ILE A 9 -9.71 16.02 2.31
C ILE A 9 -9.68 16.26 3.81
N SER A 10 -10.68 15.75 4.51
CA SER A 10 -10.69 15.67 5.97
C SER A 10 -11.35 14.38 6.44
N HIS A 11 -11.01 13.95 7.64
CA HIS A 11 -11.63 12.76 8.23
C HIS A 11 -11.75 12.86 9.75
N THR A 12 -12.94 12.47 10.23
CA THR A 12 -13.21 12.20 11.64
C THR A 12 -13.87 10.83 11.75
N TYR A 13 -13.49 10.07 12.78
CA TYR A 13 -14.11 8.77 13.08
C TYR A 13 -15.47 8.94 13.76
N ASN A 14 -15.75 10.11 14.34
CA ASN A 14 -16.97 10.44 15.06
C ASN A 14 -17.70 11.65 14.44
N PRO A 15 -18.24 11.56 13.21
CA PRO A 15 -18.82 12.70 12.51
C PRO A 15 -20.15 13.20 13.12
N LYS A 16 -20.73 12.46 14.07
CA LYS A 16 -22.00 12.82 14.75
C LYS A 16 -21.80 13.55 16.09
N ASP A 17 -20.55 13.69 16.54
CA ASP A 17 -20.26 14.41 17.77
C ASP A 17 -20.54 15.91 17.59
N LEU A 18 -20.97 16.59 18.65
CA LEU A 18 -21.21 18.04 18.64
C LEU A 18 -19.92 18.83 18.31
N GLU A 19 -18.77 18.31 18.76
CA GLU A 19 -17.43 18.84 18.46
C GLU A 19 -16.54 17.69 17.94
N PRO A 20 -16.59 17.38 16.64
CA PRO A 20 -15.85 16.25 16.10
C PRO A 20 -14.35 16.49 16.13
N THR A 21 -13.62 15.57 16.75
CA THR A 21 -12.15 15.56 16.69
C THR A 21 -11.71 15.01 15.34
N TYR A 22 -10.92 15.79 14.60
CA TYR A 22 -10.39 15.38 13.31
C TYR A 22 -9.14 14.50 13.47
N ALA A 23 -9.19 13.30 12.93
CA ALA A 23 -8.02 12.47 12.72
C ALA A 23 -7.15 12.99 11.56
N LEU A 24 -7.78 13.72 10.63
CA LEU A 24 -7.13 14.38 9.52
C LEU A 24 -7.84 15.72 9.26
N ASN A 25 -7.17 16.82 9.59
CA ASN A 25 -7.67 18.17 9.33
C ASN A 25 -7.78 18.43 7.83
N PRO A 26 -8.69 19.33 7.37
CA PRO A 26 -8.84 19.66 5.97
C PRO A 26 -7.53 20.10 5.32
N PHE A 27 -7.15 19.45 4.21
CA PHE A 27 -5.98 19.81 3.43
C PHE A 27 -6.18 19.49 1.95
N SER A 28 -5.35 20.09 1.11
CA SER A 28 -5.27 19.77 -0.31
C SER A 28 -3.83 19.54 -0.69
N MET A 29 -3.58 18.56 -1.56
CA MET A 29 -2.24 18.19 -2.01
C MET A 29 -2.32 17.47 -3.35
N THR A 30 -1.29 17.66 -4.18
CA THR A 30 -1.12 16.93 -5.43
C THR A 30 0.14 16.08 -5.37
N TRP A 31 0.03 14.82 -5.77
CA TRP A 31 1.16 13.92 -6.01
C TRP A 31 1.29 13.68 -7.51
N GLU A 32 2.36 14.21 -8.08
CA GLU A 32 2.62 14.09 -9.51
C GLU A 32 2.98 12.65 -9.91
N ASN A 33 2.58 12.26 -11.10
CA ASN A 33 2.91 10.95 -11.67
C ASN A 33 4.42 10.68 -11.67
N GLY A 34 4.83 9.49 -11.25
CA GLY A 34 6.22 9.04 -11.24
C GLY A 34 7.12 9.69 -10.18
N LYS A 35 6.57 10.55 -9.32
CA LYS A 35 7.32 11.16 -8.22
C LYS A 35 7.23 10.31 -6.94
N ARG A 36 8.17 10.58 -6.03
CA ARG A 36 8.23 9.96 -4.70
C ARG A 36 7.99 11.03 -3.66
N TYR A 37 7.12 10.73 -2.70
CA TYR A 37 6.74 11.63 -1.62
C TYR A 37 6.97 10.95 -0.28
N ALA A 38 7.51 11.69 0.69
CA ALA A 38 7.60 11.27 2.07
C ALA A 38 6.65 12.11 2.92
N ILE A 39 5.81 11.45 3.71
CA ILE A 39 4.88 12.09 4.63
C ILE A 39 5.51 12.07 6.00
N LEU A 40 5.86 13.24 6.51
CA LEU A 40 6.50 13.40 7.81
C LEU A 40 5.53 14.00 8.83
N GLY A 41 5.64 13.55 10.06
CA GLY A 41 4.83 14.07 11.16
C GLY A 41 4.91 13.17 12.40
N PRO A 42 4.52 13.68 13.57
CA PRO A 42 4.53 12.91 14.81
C PRO A 42 3.57 11.73 14.76
N SER A 43 3.71 10.80 15.70
CA SER A 43 2.74 9.70 15.85
C SER A 43 1.35 10.28 16.12
N GLY A 44 0.31 9.68 15.50
CA GLY A 44 -1.08 10.13 15.66
C GLY A 44 -1.49 11.35 14.81
N CYS A 45 -0.61 11.93 13.98
CA CYS A 45 -0.97 13.09 13.14
C CYS A 45 -1.79 12.72 11.86
N GLY A 46 -2.23 11.47 11.72
CA GLY A 46 -3.12 11.05 10.62
C GLY A 46 -2.43 10.46 9.39
N LYS A 47 -1.13 10.14 9.41
CA LYS A 47 -0.40 9.55 8.26
C LYS A 47 -1.08 8.28 7.74
N THR A 48 -1.28 7.30 8.61
CA THR A 48 -1.98 6.05 8.29
C THR A 48 -3.41 6.29 7.81
N THR A 49 -4.13 7.22 8.45
CA THR A 49 -5.49 7.60 8.04
C THR A 49 -5.50 8.14 6.60
N MET A 50 -4.55 9.01 6.26
CA MET A 50 -4.42 9.55 4.91
C MET A 50 -4.11 8.46 3.89
N LEU A 51 -3.16 7.56 4.16
CA LEU A 51 -2.86 6.44 3.27
C LEU A 51 -4.07 5.52 3.07
N ASN A 52 -4.82 5.23 4.15
CA ASN A 52 -6.04 4.43 4.08
C ASN A 52 -7.17 5.12 3.29
N ILE A 53 -7.25 6.45 3.34
CA ILE A 53 -8.19 7.23 2.53
C ILE A 53 -7.81 7.17 1.04
N VAL A 54 -6.53 7.34 0.71
CA VAL A 54 -6.05 7.28 -0.68
C VAL A 54 -6.26 5.88 -1.26
N SER A 55 -5.98 4.83 -0.50
CA SER A 55 -6.20 3.45 -0.95
C SER A 55 -7.68 3.04 -1.03
N GLY A 56 -8.59 3.80 -0.40
CA GLY A 56 -10.02 3.49 -0.37
C GLY A 56 -10.43 2.52 0.74
N LEU A 57 -9.56 2.22 1.69
CA LEU A 57 -9.89 1.46 2.90
C LEU A 57 -10.79 2.27 3.84
N ILE A 58 -10.63 3.60 3.84
CA ILE A 58 -11.45 4.54 4.59
C ILE A 58 -12.02 5.57 3.62
N LYS A 59 -13.31 5.88 3.74
CA LYS A 59 -13.91 6.97 3.00
C LYS A 59 -13.66 8.28 3.76
N PRO A 60 -13.19 9.36 3.10
CA PRO A 60 -13.03 10.65 3.75
C PRO A 60 -14.39 11.19 4.22
N THR A 61 -14.39 11.98 5.30
CA THR A 61 -15.60 12.66 5.76
C THR A 61 -15.98 13.79 4.81
N GLN A 62 -14.98 14.50 4.27
CA GLN A 62 -15.15 15.56 3.28
C GLN A 62 -14.02 15.50 2.24
N GLY A 63 -14.27 16.16 1.11
CA GLY A 63 -13.31 16.31 0.04
C GLY A 63 -13.40 15.25 -1.04
N ARG A 64 -12.49 15.34 -2.02
CA ARG A 64 -12.44 14.45 -3.20
C ARG A 64 -11.03 13.98 -3.48
N ILE A 65 -10.93 12.77 -4.03
CA ILE A 65 -9.69 12.15 -4.47
C ILE A 65 -9.82 11.87 -5.96
N LEU A 66 -8.88 12.38 -6.74
CA LEU A 66 -8.84 12.15 -8.17
C LEU A 66 -7.55 11.42 -8.54
N PHE A 67 -7.66 10.42 -9.43
CA PHE A 67 -6.54 9.76 -10.08
C PHE A 67 -6.59 10.12 -11.57
N ASP A 68 -5.56 10.79 -12.09
CA ASP A 68 -5.51 11.29 -13.48
C ASP A 68 -6.80 12.05 -13.89
N ASN A 69 -7.33 12.89 -12.98
CA ASN A 69 -8.58 13.65 -13.07
C ASN A 69 -9.89 12.82 -12.96
N GLU A 70 -9.84 11.52 -12.78
CA GLU A 70 -11.00 10.70 -12.49
C GLU A 70 -11.31 10.69 -10.99
N ASP A 71 -12.56 10.99 -10.59
CA ASP A 71 -12.97 10.96 -9.18
C ASP A 71 -13.12 9.51 -8.69
N VAL A 72 -12.20 9.10 -7.82
CA VAL A 72 -12.17 7.77 -7.20
C VAL A 72 -12.68 7.76 -5.75
N THR A 73 -13.20 8.88 -5.25
CA THR A 73 -13.57 9.07 -3.83
C THR A 73 -14.52 7.99 -3.32
N SER A 74 -15.48 7.57 -4.15
CA SER A 74 -16.47 6.54 -3.81
C SER A 74 -16.13 5.16 -4.34
N GLN A 75 -15.04 5.01 -5.10
CA GLN A 75 -14.61 3.73 -5.64
C GLN A 75 -14.07 2.81 -4.55
N LYS A 76 -14.29 1.51 -4.71
CA LYS A 76 -13.75 0.47 -3.82
C LYS A 76 -12.23 0.37 -3.98
N THR A 77 -11.57 -0.10 -2.92
CA THR A 77 -10.10 -0.32 -2.89
C THR A 77 -9.59 -1.14 -4.07
N GLU A 78 -10.30 -2.21 -4.42
CA GLU A 78 -9.92 -3.14 -5.51
C GLU A 78 -9.88 -2.48 -6.90
N THR A 79 -10.69 -1.43 -7.12
CA THR A 79 -10.76 -0.71 -8.40
C THR A 79 -9.78 0.46 -8.50
N ARG A 80 -9.28 0.97 -7.38
CA ARG A 80 -8.30 2.08 -7.36
C ARG A 80 -6.91 1.70 -7.83
N ASN A 81 -6.66 0.40 -8.01
CA ASN A 81 -5.37 -0.12 -8.48
C ASN A 81 -4.16 0.34 -7.65
N ILE A 82 -4.32 0.42 -6.34
CA ILE A 82 -3.26 0.78 -5.38
C ILE A 82 -2.57 -0.49 -4.87
N SER A 83 -1.27 -0.39 -4.61
CA SER A 83 -0.55 -1.33 -3.77
C SER A 83 -0.25 -0.67 -2.42
N GLN A 84 -0.62 -1.33 -1.32
CA GLN A 84 -0.35 -0.80 0.03
C GLN A 84 0.48 -1.77 0.86
N VAL A 85 1.57 -1.25 1.43
CA VAL A 85 2.42 -1.95 2.40
C VAL A 85 2.12 -1.38 3.78
N PHE A 86 1.71 -2.25 4.69
CA PHE A 86 1.33 -1.88 6.05
C PHE A 86 2.53 -1.95 7.01
N GLN A 87 2.44 -1.28 8.13
CA GLN A 87 3.45 -1.28 9.19
C GLN A 87 3.74 -2.70 9.71
N PHE A 88 2.72 -3.55 9.80
CA PHE A 88 2.89 -4.96 10.16
C PHE A 88 2.87 -5.85 8.91
N PRO A 89 3.66 -6.95 8.90
CA PRO A 89 3.74 -7.82 7.72
C PRO A 89 2.40 -8.50 7.43
N VAL A 90 1.87 -8.28 6.24
CA VAL A 90 0.68 -8.96 5.71
C VAL A 90 1.12 -10.05 4.75
N ILE A 91 1.20 -11.29 5.25
CA ILE A 91 1.66 -12.46 4.50
C ILE A 91 0.77 -13.68 4.73
N TYR A 92 0.83 -14.63 3.82
CA TYR A 92 0.20 -15.94 3.96
C TYR A 92 1.22 -16.94 4.53
N ASN A 93 1.12 -17.24 5.81
CA ASN A 93 2.07 -18.11 6.54
C ASN A 93 2.15 -19.56 5.99
N THR A 94 1.09 -20.04 5.37
CA THR A 94 1.00 -21.38 4.78
C THR A 94 1.63 -21.48 3.39
N MET A 95 1.84 -20.36 2.73
CA MET A 95 2.45 -20.28 1.41
C MET A 95 3.97 -20.21 1.49
N SER A 96 4.66 -20.58 0.38
CA SER A 96 6.08 -20.30 0.21
C SER A 96 6.34 -18.80 0.07
N VAL A 97 7.60 -18.38 0.15
CA VAL A 97 8.00 -17.00 -0.18
C VAL A 97 7.64 -16.67 -1.62
N TYR A 98 7.96 -17.58 -2.56
CA TYR A 98 7.59 -17.45 -3.96
C TYR A 98 6.09 -17.22 -4.13
N ASP A 99 5.25 -18.06 -3.54
CA ASP A 99 3.80 -17.93 -3.67
C ASP A 99 3.25 -16.64 -3.05
N ASN A 100 3.83 -16.20 -1.93
CA ASN A 100 3.49 -14.90 -1.36
C ASN A 100 3.78 -13.75 -2.34
N LEU A 101 4.95 -13.72 -2.96
CA LEU A 101 5.34 -12.71 -3.94
C LEU A 101 4.51 -12.80 -5.22
N ALA A 102 4.24 -14.02 -5.70
CA ALA A 102 3.47 -14.27 -6.92
C ALA A 102 1.96 -13.98 -6.76
N PHE A 103 1.43 -14.06 -5.54
CA PHE A 103 -0.02 -13.97 -5.28
C PHE A 103 -0.69 -12.73 -5.87
N PRO A 104 -0.15 -11.50 -5.69
CA PRO A 104 -0.78 -10.29 -6.24
C PRO A 104 -0.88 -10.29 -7.78
N LEU A 105 0.04 -10.97 -8.47
CA LEU A 105 0.04 -11.10 -9.92
C LEU A 105 -0.91 -12.21 -10.37
N LYS A 106 -0.93 -13.34 -9.67
CA LYS A 106 -1.87 -14.46 -9.93
C LYS A 106 -3.32 -14.01 -9.82
N CYS A 107 -3.66 -13.18 -8.83
CA CYS A 107 -5.01 -12.64 -8.65
C CYS A 107 -5.47 -11.67 -9.76
N ARG A 108 -4.57 -11.29 -10.66
CA ARG A 108 -4.83 -10.40 -11.80
C ARG A 108 -4.54 -11.06 -13.14
N ASP A 109 -4.48 -12.39 -13.14
CA ASP A 109 -4.34 -13.24 -14.33
C ASP A 109 -3.10 -12.88 -15.19
N PHE A 110 -2.00 -12.46 -14.56
CA PHE A 110 -0.73 -12.25 -15.26
C PHE A 110 -0.20 -13.57 -15.81
N GLU A 111 0.44 -13.52 -16.98
CA GLU A 111 1.09 -14.66 -17.59
C GLU A 111 2.20 -15.24 -16.71
N LYS A 112 2.34 -16.57 -16.72
CA LYS A 112 3.30 -17.29 -15.87
C LYS A 112 4.74 -16.77 -15.99
N ASN A 113 5.20 -16.55 -17.22
CA ASN A 113 6.55 -16.05 -17.49
C ASN A 113 6.78 -14.66 -16.86
N LYS A 114 5.77 -13.79 -16.91
CA LYS A 114 5.83 -12.46 -16.30
C LYS A 114 5.84 -12.54 -14.78
N ILE A 115 5.08 -13.47 -14.20
CA ILE A 115 5.10 -13.73 -12.75
C ILE A 115 6.49 -14.19 -12.32
N GLU A 116 7.10 -15.15 -13.01
CA GLU A 116 8.42 -15.68 -12.71
C GLU A 116 9.49 -14.56 -12.77
N GLU A 117 9.50 -13.78 -13.86
CA GLU A 117 10.39 -12.63 -14.03
C GLU A 117 10.28 -11.62 -12.88
N ARG A 118 9.05 -11.23 -12.53
CA ARG A 118 8.81 -10.23 -11.48
C ARG A 118 9.18 -10.74 -10.09
N VAL A 119 8.82 -11.98 -9.78
CA VAL A 119 9.17 -12.59 -8.49
C VAL A 119 10.69 -12.70 -8.36
N GLN A 120 11.40 -13.11 -9.43
CA GLN A 120 12.85 -13.19 -9.41
C GLN A 120 13.48 -11.82 -9.15
N SER A 121 13.11 -10.81 -9.92
CA SER A 121 13.62 -9.43 -9.79
C SER A 121 13.41 -8.85 -8.39
N VAL A 122 12.21 -9.00 -7.83
CA VAL A 122 11.89 -8.48 -6.49
C VAL A 122 12.62 -9.28 -5.40
N SER A 123 12.72 -10.60 -5.55
CA SER A 123 13.42 -11.44 -4.59
C SER A 123 14.92 -11.15 -4.53
N GLU A 124 15.55 -10.84 -5.66
CA GLU A 124 16.95 -10.39 -5.73
C GLU A 124 17.13 -9.04 -5.04
N THR A 125 16.27 -8.08 -5.35
CA THR A 125 16.31 -6.73 -4.76
C THR A 125 16.18 -6.77 -3.22
N LEU A 126 15.37 -7.69 -2.70
CA LEU A 126 15.08 -7.81 -1.26
C LEU A 126 15.93 -8.89 -0.55
N ASN A 127 16.90 -9.49 -1.23
CA ASN A 127 17.73 -10.59 -0.72
C ASN A 127 16.89 -11.80 -0.22
N LEU A 128 15.80 -12.11 -0.91
CA LEU A 128 14.90 -13.23 -0.59
C LEU A 128 15.10 -14.47 -1.48
N SER A 129 15.99 -14.41 -2.48
CA SER A 129 16.15 -15.45 -3.52
C SER A 129 16.44 -16.83 -2.94
N SER A 130 17.28 -16.93 -1.90
CA SER A 130 17.61 -18.19 -1.22
C SER A 130 16.45 -18.80 -0.42
N PHE A 131 15.41 -18.02 -0.15
CA PHE A 131 14.26 -18.41 0.67
C PHE A 131 13.01 -18.73 -0.15
N LEU A 132 13.01 -18.54 -1.47
CA LEU A 132 11.81 -18.61 -2.33
C LEU A 132 10.97 -19.88 -2.11
N ASN A 133 11.61 -21.04 -1.92
CA ASN A 133 10.92 -22.31 -1.71
C ASN A 133 10.56 -22.59 -0.24
N MET A 134 10.94 -21.72 0.69
CA MET A 134 10.64 -21.91 2.11
C MET A 134 9.23 -21.46 2.45
N PRO A 135 8.50 -22.19 3.33
CA PRO A 135 7.25 -21.70 3.89
C PRO A 135 7.49 -20.43 4.70
N ALA A 136 6.68 -19.38 4.45
CA ALA A 136 6.84 -18.06 5.07
C ALA A 136 6.79 -18.13 6.62
N ARG A 137 6.07 -19.09 7.19
CA ARG A 137 6.01 -19.30 8.66
C ARG A 137 7.38 -19.56 9.32
N LYS A 138 8.36 -20.10 8.57
CA LYS A 138 9.70 -20.45 9.08
C LYS A 138 10.67 -19.28 9.10
N LEU A 139 10.29 -18.14 8.55
CA LEU A 139 11.14 -16.97 8.42
C LEU A 139 11.08 -16.08 9.67
N THR A 140 12.12 -15.26 9.84
CA THR A 140 12.19 -14.24 10.91
C THR A 140 11.17 -13.14 10.70
N ALA A 141 10.94 -12.28 11.71
CA ALA A 141 10.05 -11.14 11.60
C ALA A 141 10.50 -10.18 10.49
N ASP A 142 11.80 -9.88 10.41
CA ASP A 142 12.40 -9.02 9.39
C ASP A 142 12.18 -9.58 7.98
N GLN A 143 12.45 -10.88 7.79
CA GLN A 143 12.22 -11.54 6.50
C GLN A 143 10.73 -11.52 6.10
N LYS A 144 9.82 -11.68 7.06
CA LYS A 144 8.38 -11.56 6.83
C LYS A 144 7.99 -10.15 6.41
N GLN A 145 8.61 -9.13 7.02
CA GLN A 145 8.39 -7.74 6.60
C GLN A 145 8.89 -7.49 5.18
N LEU A 146 10.06 -8.05 4.81
CA LEU A 146 10.56 -7.98 3.43
C LEU A 146 9.64 -8.69 2.44
N ILE A 147 9.02 -9.83 2.81
CA ILE A 147 7.99 -10.46 1.95
C ILE A 147 6.78 -9.53 1.77
N SER A 148 6.30 -8.91 2.85
CA SER A 148 5.17 -7.96 2.78
C SER A 148 5.50 -6.77 1.87
N LEU A 149 6.72 -6.23 1.97
CA LEU A 149 7.22 -5.19 1.09
C LEU A 149 7.28 -5.69 -0.37
N GLY A 150 7.83 -6.88 -0.60
CA GLY A 150 7.92 -7.49 -1.93
C GLY A 150 6.56 -7.70 -2.59
N ARG A 151 5.54 -8.11 -1.83
CA ARG A 151 4.15 -8.21 -2.30
C ARG A 151 3.60 -6.86 -2.79
N GLY A 152 4.03 -5.76 -2.14
CA GLY A 152 3.67 -4.42 -2.56
C GLY A 152 4.39 -3.96 -3.82
N LEU A 153 5.63 -4.40 -4.03
CA LEU A 153 6.51 -3.97 -5.11
C LEU A 153 6.45 -4.84 -6.37
N VAL A 154 5.90 -6.06 -6.27
CA VAL A 154 5.91 -7.02 -7.39
C VAL A 154 5.09 -6.54 -8.59
N ARG A 155 4.07 -5.71 -8.37
CA ARG A 155 3.22 -5.12 -9.39
C ARG A 155 3.80 -3.81 -9.92
N GLU A 156 3.83 -3.67 -11.25
CA GLU A 156 4.26 -2.44 -11.95
C GLU A 156 3.09 -1.63 -12.51
N ASP A 157 1.92 -2.27 -12.63
CA ASP A 157 0.69 -1.74 -13.22
C ASP A 157 -0.14 -0.90 -12.25
N VAL A 158 0.40 -0.54 -11.09
CA VAL A 158 -0.32 0.17 -10.03
C VAL A 158 -0.38 1.69 -10.26
N ALA A 159 -1.48 2.31 -9.85
CA ALA A 159 -1.64 3.75 -9.81
C ALA A 159 -0.64 4.40 -8.82
N ALA A 160 -0.47 3.80 -7.64
CA ALA A 160 0.57 4.18 -6.67
C ALA A 160 0.94 3.02 -5.76
N VAL A 161 2.13 3.09 -5.17
CA VAL A 161 2.55 2.25 -4.04
C VAL A 161 2.54 3.12 -2.79
N LEU A 162 1.71 2.75 -1.81
CA LEU A 162 1.61 3.40 -0.52
C LEU A 162 2.35 2.57 0.52
N MET A 163 3.17 3.22 1.34
CA MET A 163 3.98 2.55 2.37
C MET A 163 3.77 3.24 3.72
N ASP A 164 3.29 2.48 4.69
CA ASP A 164 3.11 2.95 6.07
C ASP A 164 4.21 2.35 6.95
N GLU A 165 5.27 3.12 7.18
CA GLU A 165 6.44 2.73 7.98
C GLU A 165 6.96 1.31 7.68
N PRO A 166 7.28 0.97 6.41
CA PRO A 166 7.48 -0.42 5.96
C PRO A 166 8.73 -1.10 6.52
N LEU A 167 9.66 -0.36 7.12
CA LEU A 167 10.95 -0.88 7.59
C LEU A 167 11.18 -0.73 9.10
N THR A 168 10.19 -0.31 9.87
CA THR A 168 10.33 -0.12 11.34
C THR A 168 10.63 -1.42 12.10
N ALA A 169 10.27 -2.57 11.52
CA ALA A 169 10.55 -3.89 12.10
C ALA A 169 11.80 -4.57 11.52
N VAL A 170 12.54 -3.91 10.63
CA VAL A 170 13.76 -4.46 10.00
C VAL A 170 14.97 -3.85 10.69
N SER A 171 15.73 -4.70 11.39
CA SER A 171 16.99 -4.35 12.09
C SER A 171 18.22 -4.52 11.21
#